data_eeadd11d3e79f9d5a9153cb30df63e28
#
_entry.id   eeadd11d3e79f9d5a9153cb30df63e28
#
_cell.length_a   1.000
_cell.length_b   1.000
_cell.length_c   1.000
_cell.angle_alpha   90.00
_cell.angle_beta   90.00
_cell.angle_gamma   90.00
#
_symmetry.space_group_name_H-M   'P 1'
#
loop_
_entity.id
_entity.type
_entity.pdbx_description
1 polymer ?
#
loop_
_entity_poly.entity_id
_entity_poly.type
_entity_poly.pdbx_seq_one_letter_code
_entity_poly.pdbx_strand_id
1 'polypeptide(L)'
;MDYNLFGRGQYLQATAFDDARAGRRITTQYRNPRFGGSRIRLAAEMGWAEEGHTVSASLSQPFFALSTPWAFGVSASSHQARTRLYRGGTLTEMYEDQRQAASAWIVRSYGDRLKIRPGIQLRVSDRTFASKSPFTYQPEDRRRVTPSLILTLWQPRYRTQRFIQYLGPEEDFQTGSSASIRIGLSAQAIGSDRGYRFASLRVAPRLAAGGWFLLTNFSIQSRWRQGGYESLLSNSSARLFGRLLAWPFTPTLAARLSLSTLSRPEDSGSQYLIGGDSGLRGYVPRRFDGSRRLTANVELRPLFVRRSGWALGGAMFADVGGAWDQEPSLHAALGSGLRLGLPRLYNTPVMRLDLARGFNGGVWQISFGLGQHF
;
A
#
# COMPACT_ATOMS: atom_id res chain seq x y z
N MET A 1 14.50 17.06 -1.86
CA MET A 1 14.03 16.23 -2.98
C MET A 1 14.43 16.90 -4.27
N ASP A 2 15.14 16.21 -5.16
CA ASP A 2 15.49 16.68 -6.49
C ASP A 2 14.96 15.70 -7.54
N TYR A 3 14.19 16.22 -8.50
CA TYR A 3 13.57 15.42 -9.58
C TYR A 3 14.38 15.43 -10.87
N ASN A 4 15.44 16.19 -10.94
CA ASN A 4 16.28 16.32 -12.14
C ASN A 4 17.75 16.50 -11.80
N LEU A 5 18.25 15.66 -10.92
CA LEU A 5 19.65 15.68 -10.47
C LEU A 5 20.59 15.68 -11.70
N PHE A 6 21.50 16.64 -11.75
CA PHE A 6 22.44 16.88 -12.88
C PHE A 6 21.78 17.10 -14.24
N GLY A 7 20.50 17.53 -14.30
CA GLY A 7 19.79 17.75 -15.57
C GLY A 7 19.50 16.47 -16.38
N ARG A 8 19.64 15.28 -15.77
CA ARG A 8 19.53 13.98 -16.45
C ARG A 8 18.23 13.22 -16.12
N GLY A 9 17.25 13.90 -15.52
CA GLY A 9 15.99 13.29 -15.08
C GLY A 9 16.18 12.25 -13.98
N GLN A 10 17.30 12.26 -13.29
CA GLN A 10 17.53 11.42 -12.12
C GLN A 10 16.83 11.99 -10.91
N TYR A 11 16.37 11.13 -10.04
CA TYR A 11 15.61 11.49 -8.86
C TYR A 11 16.38 11.09 -7.61
N LEU A 12 16.52 12.01 -6.68
CA LEU A 12 17.06 11.75 -5.35
C LEU A 12 16.11 12.34 -4.30
N GLN A 13 15.72 11.51 -3.36
CA GLN A 13 14.91 11.90 -2.23
C GLN A 13 15.52 11.41 -0.94
N ALA A 14 15.61 12.29 0.05
CA ALA A 14 15.83 11.92 1.44
C ALA A 14 14.58 12.32 2.25
N THR A 15 14.12 11.42 3.10
CA THR A 15 12.97 11.66 3.98
C THR A 15 13.38 11.27 5.40
N ALA A 16 13.17 12.18 6.34
CA ALA A 16 13.28 11.90 7.76
C ALA A 16 11.87 11.92 8.37
N PHE A 17 11.59 10.94 9.18
CA PHE A 17 10.31 10.78 9.85
C PHE A 17 10.56 10.35 11.30
N ASP A 18 9.81 10.92 12.22
CA ASP A 18 9.84 10.54 13.63
C ASP A 18 8.44 10.09 14.05
N ASP A 19 8.31 8.86 14.47
CA ASP A 19 7.07 8.27 14.97
C ASP A 19 7.24 7.93 16.43
N ALA A 20 6.35 8.43 17.27
CA ALA A 20 6.43 8.27 18.73
C ALA A 20 6.50 6.80 19.21
N ARG A 21 6.21 5.82 18.34
CA ARG A 21 6.21 4.37 18.67
C ARG A 21 7.19 3.55 17.84
N ALA A 22 7.51 3.99 16.63
CA ALA A 22 8.46 3.31 15.73
C ALA A 22 9.84 3.96 15.71
N GLY A 23 9.99 5.10 16.42
CA GLY A 23 11.22 5.85 16.48
C GLY A 23 11.57 6.61 15.20
N ARG A 24 12.79 7.08 15.12
CA ARG A 24 13.29 7.85 13.98
C ARG A 24 13.58 6.94 12.80
N ARG A 25 13.20 7.42 11.62
CA ARG A 25 13.47 6.76 10.35
C ARG A 25 14.03 7.75 9.34
N ILE A 26 15.10 7.37 8.68
CA ILE A 26 15.68 8.11 7.55
C ILE A 26 15.65 7.17 6.35
N THR A 27 15.10 7.64 5.23
CA THR A 27 15.05 6.86 3.99
C THR A 27 15.62 7.71 2.86
N THR A 28 16.52 7.13 2.08
CA THR A 28 17.08 7.74 0.87
C THR A 28 16.70 6.89 -0.33
N GLN A 29 16.14 7.50 -1.35
CA GLN A 29 15.76 6.86 -2.61
C GLN A 29 16.48 7.53 -3.77
N TYR A 30 17.08 6.72 -4.63
CA TYR A 30 17.66 7.15 -5.88
C TYR A 30 17.01 6.43 -7.05
N ARG A 31 16.73 7.16 -8.12
CA ARG A 31 16.20 6.58 -9.37
C ARG A 31 16.90 7.20 -10.56
N ASN A 32 17.38 6.36 -11.46
CA ASN A 32 17.88 6.76 -12.75
C ASN A 32 17.03 6.08 -13.84
N PRO A 33 16.19 6.84 -14.56
CA PRO A 33 15.27 6.28 -15.57
C PRO A 33 15.98 5.79 -16.84
N ARG A 34 17.26 6.18 -17.04
CA ARG A 34 18.07 5.87 -18.22
C ARG A 34 19.48 5.49 -17.81
N PHE A 35 19.61 4.40 -17.06
CA PHE A 35 20.90 3.92 -16.58
C PHE A 35 21.83 3.56 -17.76
N GLY A 36 23.03 4.12 -17.76
CA GLY A 36 23.99 3.97 -18.86
C GLY A 36 23.46 4.49 -20.22
N GLY A 37 22.56 5.48 -20.25
CA GLY A 37 21.95 5.98 -21.48
C GLY A 37 20.92 5.04 -22.12
N SER A 38 20.66 3.89 -21.50
CA SER A 38 19.75 2.85 -21.99
C SER A 38 18.28 3.11 -21.55
N ARG A 39 17.37 2.20 -21.89
CA ARG A 39 15.98 2.17 -21.39
C ARG A 39 15.86 1.42 -20.06
N ILE A 40 16.96 1.04 -19.47
CA ILE A 40 17.00 0.39 -18.17
C ILE A 40 16.88 1.44 -17.07
N ARG A 41 15.98 1.20 -16.14
CA ARG A 41 15.83 1.98 -14.91
C ARG A 41 16.64 1.33 -13.80
N LEU A 42 17.49 2.11 -13.15
CA LEU A 42 18.07 1.77 -11.85
C LEU A 42 17.24 2.44 -10.77
N ALA A 43 16.85 1.69 -9.76
CA ALA A 43 16.29 2.23 -8.52
C ALA A 43 17.01 1.60 -7.33
N ALA A 44 17.36 2.44 -6.36
CA ALA A 44 17.97 2.01 -5.10
C ALA A 44 17.30 2.74 -3.93
N GLU A 45 17.12 2.04 -2.83
CA GLU A 45 16.57 2.59 -1.60
C GLU A 45 17.42 2.10 -0.42
N MET A 46 17.71 3.01 0.50
CA MET A 46 18.35 2.73 1.78
C MET A 46 17.54 3.42 2.87
N GLY A 47 17.16 2.68 3.89
CA GLY A 47 16.43 3.18 5.04
C GLY A 47 17.04 2.68 6.32
N TRP A 48 17.21 3.57 7.29
CA TRP A 48 17.59 3.26 8.67
C TRP A 48 16.50 3.72 9.60
N ALA A 49 16.17 2.87 10.54
CA ALA A 49 15.27 3.17 11.65
C ALA A 49 15.91 2.66 12.94
N GLU A 50 15.46 3.14 14.09
CA GLU A 50 15.92 2.64 15.39
C GLU A 50 15.70 1.13 15.57
N GLU A 51 14.76 0.57 14.80
CA GLU A 51 14.33 -0.82 14.93
C GLU A 51 14.69 -1.68 13.72
N GLY A 52 15.54 -1.18 12.85
CA GLY A 52 15.99 -1.96 11.71
C GLY A 52 16.42 -1.13 10.52
N HIS A 53 16.68 -1.81 9.42
CA HIS A 53 17.12 -1.18 8.19
C HIS A 53 16.48 -1.83 6.96
N THR A 54 16.48 -1.10 5.88
CA THR A 54 16.05 -1.59 4.56
C THR A 54 17.06 -1.17 3.53
N VAL A 55 17.50 -2.11 2.70
CA VAL A 55 18.32 -1.83 1.52
C VAL A 55 17.68 -2.56 0.35
N SER A 56 17.49 -1.88 -0.76
CA SER A 56 17.01 -2.51 -1.98
C SER A 56 17.64 -1.90 -3.22
N ALA A 57 17.82 -2.71 -4.24
CA ALA A 57 18.24 -2.28 -5.56
C ALA A 57 17.48 -3.04 -6.64
N SER A 58 17.23 -2.38 -7.76
CA SER A 58 16.61 -3.01 -8.93
C SER A 58 17.10 -2.41 -10.23
N LEU A 59 17.26 -3.26 -11.22
CA LEU A 59 17.50 -2.92 -12.61
C LEU A 59 16.33 -3.47 -13.43
N SER A 60 15.66 -2.63 -14.21
CA SER A 60 14.50 -3.08 -15.00
C SER A 60 14.30 -2.26 -16.25
N GLN A 61 13.87 -2.91 -17.32
CA GLN A 61 13.23 -2.24 -18.45
C GLN A 61 11.73 -2.33 -18.26
N PRO A 62 11.04 -1.25 -17.86
CA PRO A 62 9.58 -1.24 -17.74
C PRO A 62 8.91 -1.13 -19.11
N PHE A 63 7.59 -1.29 -19.15
CA PHE A 63 6.79 -0.87 -20.30
C PHE A 63 6.74 0.67 -20.32
N PHE A 64 7.69 1.32 -20.98
CA PHE A 64 7.80 2.78 -21.06
C PHE A 64 6.81 3.41 -22.07
N ALA A 65 6.22 2.61 -22.96
CA ALA A 65 5.14 2.99 -23.87
C ALA A 65 4.14 1.83 -24.01
N LEU A 66 2.94 2.13 -24.48
CA LEU A 66 1.94 1.09 -24.76
C LEU A 66 2.39 0.11 -25.85
N SER A 67 3.24 0.56 -26.78
CA SER A 67 3.83 -0.25 -27.85
C SER A 67 5.05 -1.09 -27.39
N THR A 68 5.56 -0.88 -26.18
CA THR A 68 6.73 -1.64 -25.71
C THR A 68 6.37 -3.12 -25.57
N PRO A 69 7.05 -4.04 -26.33
CA PRO A 69 6.66 -5.44 -26.32
C PRO A 69 7.17 -6.23 -25.12
N TRP A 70 8.31 -5.84 -24.54
CA TRP A 70 8.97 -6.56 -23.46
C TRP A 70 9.26 -5.67 -22.26
N ALA A 71 9.03 -6.22 -21.08
CA ALA A 71 9.54 -5.69 -19.82
C ALA A 71 10.23 -6.81 -19.05
N PHE A 72 11.32 -6.50 -18.39
CA PHE A 72 12.09 -7.45 -17.60
C PHE A 72 12.81 -6.72 -16.46
N GLY A 73 13.26 -7.47 -15.47
CA GLY A 73 14.03 -6.88 -14.40
C GLY A 73 14.55 -7.88 -13.39
N VAL A 74 15.52 -7.40 -12.63
CA VAL A 74 16.06 -8.07 -11.47
C VAL A 74 16.01 -7.13 -10.28
N SER A 75 15.86 -7.69 -9.08
CA SER A 75 15.90 -6.92 -7.85
C SER A 75 16.46 -7.74 -6.71
N ALA A 76 17.10 -7.06 -5.77
CA ALA A 76 17.56 -7.63 -4.50
C ALA A 76 17.16 -6.69 -3.37
N SER A 77 16.85 -7.26 -2.20
CA SER A 77 16.49 -6.48 -1.00
C SER A 77 16.93 -7.20 0.27
N SER A 78 17.31 -6.42 1.26
CA SER A 78 17.53 -6.84 2.64
C SER A 78 16.68 -5.93 3.53
N HIS A 79 15.94 -6.53 4.43
CA HIS A 79 15.07 -5.83 5.36
C HIS A 79 15.22 -6.46 6.74
N GLN A 80 15.43 -5.63 7.74
CA GLN A 80 15.42 -6.00 9.15
C GLN A 80 14.47 -5.06 9.88
N ALA A 81 13.57 -5.62 10.67
CA ALA A 81 12.64 -4.83 11.48
C ALA A 81 12.24 -5.59 12.75
N ARG A 82 11.81 -4.86 13.76
CA ARG A 82 11.11 -5.44 14.91
C ARG A 82 9.63 -5.56 14.61
N THR A 83 9.14 -6.77 14.68
CA THR A 83 7.70 -7.06 14.57
C THR A 83 7.10 -7.14 15.96
N ARG A 84 5.99 -6.45 16.17
CA ARG A 84 5.25 -6.37 17.42
C ARG A 84 3.87 -6.96 17.27
N LEU A 85 3.46 -7.77 18.24
CA LEU A 85 2.12 -8.34 18.33
C LEU A 85 1.38 -7.65 19.47
N TYR A 86 0.13 -7.33 19.19
CA TYR A 86 -0.73 -6.62 20.15
C TYR A 86 -1.97 -7.44 20.46
N ARG A 87 -2.48 -7.31 21.67
CA ARG A 87 -3.76 -7.83 22.08
C ARG A 87 -4.51 -6.80 22.90
N GLY A 88 -5.67 -6.37 22.41
CA GLY A 88 -6.45 -5.30 23.03
C GLY A 88 -5.70 -3.96 23.15
N GLY A 89 -4.76 -3.67 22.24
CA GLY A 89 -3.93 -2.47 22.27
C GLY A 89 -2.67 -2.57 23.13
N THR A 90 -2.46 -3.69 23.84
CA THR A 90 -1.27 -3.97 24.65
C THR A 90 -0.27 -4.79 23.85
N LEU A 91 1.02 -4.43 23.94
CA LEU A 91 2.11 -5.21 23.34
C LEU A 91 2.27 -6.52 24.10
N THR A 92 2.11 -7.65 23.42
CA THR A 92 2.22 -8.99 24.01
C THR A 92 3.46 -9.73 23.59
N GLU A 93 3.93 -9.52 22.36
CA GLU A 93 5.12 -10.18 21.83
C GLU A 93 5.92 -9.24 20.92
N MET A 94 7.22 -9.48 20.84
CA MET A 94 8.12 -8.75 19.96
C MET A 94 9.25 -9.67 19.50
N TYR A 95 9.54 -9.66 18.21
CA TYR A 95 10.64 -10.40 17.63
C TYR A 95 11.30 -9.62 16.49
N GLU A 96 12.54 -9.96 16.22
CA GLU A 96 13.29 -9.44 15.08
C GLU A 96 12.98 -10.28 13.83
N ASP A 97 12.72 -9.63 12.72
CA ASP A 97 12.41 -10.23 11.42
C ASP A 97 13.45 -9.74 10.42
N GLN A 98 14.31 -10.64 9.97
CA GLN A 98 15.29 -10.36 8.92
C GLN A 98 14.85 -11.07 7.65
N ARG A 99 14.80 -10.32 6.56
CA ARG A 99 14.39 -10.84 5.26
C ARG A 99 15.36 -10.42 4.17
N GLN A 100 15.90 -11.39 3.46
CA GLN A 100 16.64 -11.21 2.22
C GLN A 100 15.83 -11.76 1.07
N ALA A 101 15.77 -11.06 -0.05
CA ALA A 101 15.07 -11.54 -1.22
C ALA A 101 15.73 -11.07 -2.50
N ALA A 102 15.73 -11.94 -3.49
CA ALA A 102 16.11 -11.62 -4.87
C ALA A 102 15.00 -12.09 -5.81
N SER A 103 14.81 -11.39 -6.92
CA SER A 103 13.87 -11.82 -7.95
C SER A 103 14.35 -11.42 -9.34
N ALA A 104 14.02 -12.26 -10.33
CA ALA A 104 14.15 -11.98 -11.74
C ALA A 104 12.81 -12.26 -12.44
N TRP A 105 12.44 -11.44 -13.42
CA TRP A 105 11.17 -11.59 -14.12
C TRP A 105 11.27 -11.08 -15.56
N ILE A 106 10.44 -11.64 -16.42
CA ILE A 106 10.25 -11.19 -17.79
C ILE A 106 8.78 -11.31 -18.16
N VAL A 107 8.26 -10.30 -18.86
CA VAL A 107 6.86 -10.18 -19.26
C VAL A 107 6.79 -9.69 -20.70
N ARG A 108 5.94 -10.28 -21.52
CA ARG A 108 5.63 -9.83 -22.87
C ARG A 108 4.25 -9.19 -22.91
N SER A 109 4.08 -8.11 -23.70
CA SER A 109 2.82 -7.38 -23.84
C SER A 109 2.25 -7.55 -25.23
N TYR A 110 0.98 -7.91 -25.33
CA TYR A 110 0.20 -8.03 -26.54
C TYR A 110 -1.05 -7.14 -26.50
N GLY A 111 -1.61 -6.86 -27.67
CA GLY A 111 -2.87 -6.13 -27.82
C GLY A 111 -2.76 -4.63 -27.56
N ASP A 112 -3.80 -3.86 -27.89
CA ASP A 112 -3.84 -2.40 -27.78
C ASP A 112 -4.90 -1.90 -26.80
N ARG A 113 -6.17 -2.20 -27.04
CA ARG A 113 -7.29 -1.80 -26.17
C ARG A 113 -7.33 -2.61 -24.87
N LEU A 114 -6.89 -3.86 -24.93
CA LEU A 114 -6.67 -4.76 -23.82
C LEU A 114 -5.24 -5.28 -23.91
N LYS A 115 -4.41 -4.94 -22.95
CA LYS A 115 -3.06 -5.47 -22.82
C LYS A 115 -3.11 -6.83 -22.14
N ILE A 116 -2.62 -7.85 -22.83
CA ILE A 116 -2.45 -9.21 -22.31
C ILE A 116 -0.96 -9.41 -22.08
N ARG A 117 -0.57 -9.66 -20.85
CA ARG A 117 0.83 -9.68 -20.40
C ARG A 117 1.18 -10.97 -19.67
N PRO A 118 1.46 -12.06 -20.42
CA PRO A 118 2.06 -13.26 -19.82
C PRO A 118 3.51 -13.00 -19.42
N GLY A 119 3.96 -13.67 -18.38
CA GLY A 119 5.32 -13.58 -17.91
C GLY A 119 5.70 -14.68 -16.94
N ILE A 120 6.98 -14.73 -16.63
CA ILE A 120 7.56 -15.63 -15.64
C ILE A 120 8.35 -14.85 -14.61
N GLN A 121 8.41 -15.37 -13.41
CA GLN A 121 9.21 -14.81 -12.31
C GLN A 121 9.86 -15.94 -11.52
N LEU A 122 11.12 -15.76 -11.17
CA LEU A 122 11.78 -16.52 -10.13
C LEU A 122 12.01 -15.59 -8.93
N ARG A 123 11.65 -16.05 -7.73
CA ARG A 123 11.93 -15.35 -6.48
C ARG A 123 12.61 -16.29 -5.51
N VAL A 124 13.68 -15.81 -4.91
CA VAL A 124 14.37 -16.45 -3.78
C VAL A 124 14.17 -15.54 -2.58
N SER A 125 13.87 -16.10 -1.43
CA SER A 125 13.77 -15.34 -0.19
C SER A 125 14.17 -16.19 1.01
N ASP A 126 15.02 -15.61 1.84
CA ASP A 126 15.38 -16.12 3.16
C ASP A 126 14.76 -15.19 4.21
N ARG A 127 14.18 -15.78 5.26
CA ARG A 127 13.61 -15.02 6.36
C ARG A 127 13.97 -15.72 7.67
N THR A 128 14.66 -15.01 8.53
CA THR A 128 15.09 -15.49 9.84
C THR A 128 14.47 -14.64 10.93
N PHE A 129 14.25 -15.24 12.08
CA PHE A 129 13.58 -14.61 13.20
C PHE A 129 14.40 -14.81 14.48
N ALA A 130 14.36 -13.81 15.35
CA ALA A 130 14.93 -13.91 16.68
C ALA A 130 13.95 -13.31 17.70
N SER A 131 13.67 -14.03 18.77
CA SER A 131 12.91 -13.49 19.89
C SER A 131 13.64 -12.31 20.52
N LYS A 132 12.91 -11.38 21.13
CA LYS A 132 13.47 -10.19 21.77
C LYS A 132 13.07 -10.14 23.23
N SER A 133 14.05 -10.29 24.13
CA SER A 133 13.78 -10.21 25.57
C SER A 133 12.94 -8.97 25.96
N PRO A 134 11.93 -9.11 26.86
CA PRO A 134 11.56 -10.30 27.64
C PRO A 134 10.64 -11.29 26.90
N PHE A 135 10.36 -11.09 25.61
CA PHE A 135 9.43 -11.90 24.82
C PHE A 135 10.11 -13.18 24.33
N THR A 136 9.31 -14.22 24.15
CA THR A 136 9.81 -15.57 23.80
C THR A 136 9.29 -16.08 22.45
N TYR A 137 8.23 -15.47 21.91
CA TYR A 137 7.66 -15.91 20.63
C TYR A 137 8.64 -15.70 19.47
N GLN A 138 8.89 -16.76 18.71
CA GLN A 138 9.76 -16.75 17.55
C GLN A 138 9.13 -17.62 16.45
N PRO A 139 8.79 -17.04 15.29
CA PRO A 139 8.39 -17.82 14.12
C PRO A 139 9.54 -18.70 13.62
N GLU A 140 9.21 -19.73 12.84
CA GLU A 140 10.23 -20.57 12.20
C GLU A 140 10.91 -19.85 11.03
N ASP A 141 12.21 -20.01 10.94
CA ASP A 141 13.00 -19.55 9.80
C ASP A 141 12.55 -20.26 8.51
N ARG A 142 12.72 -19.57 7.39
CA ARG A 142 12.23 -20.10 6.12
C ARG A 142 12.98 -19.59 4.91
N ARG A 143 13.37 -20.52 4.06
CA ARG A 143 13.93 -20.28 2.74
C ARG A 143 12.94 -20.73 1.66
N ARG A 144 12.76 -19.89 0.64
CA ARG A 144 11.85 -20.16 -0.46
C ARG A 144 12.45 -19.81 -1.79
N VAL A 145 12.44 -20.77 -2.68
CA VAL A 145 12.71 -20.57 -4.11
C VAL A 145 11.41 -20.82 -4.84
N THR A 146 10.93 -19.80 -5.55
CA THR A 146 9.54 -19.78 -6.04
C THR A 146 9.50 -19.35 -7.50
N PRO A 147 9.61 -20.29 -8.47
CA PRO A 147 9.23 -20.04 -9.84
C PRO A 147 7.71 -19.83 -9.95
N SER A 148 7.29 -18.91 -10.79
CA SER A 148 5.88 -18.58 -10.99
C SER A 148 5.58 -18.10 -12.39
N LEU A 149 4.36 -18.39 -12.85
CA LEU A 149 3.74 -17.84 -14.06
C LEU A 149 2.87 -16.65 -13.66
N ILE A 150 2.88 -15.62 -14.48
CA ILE A 150 2.12 -14.39 -14.29
C ILE A 150 1.30 -14.16 -15.57
N LEU A 151 0.04 -13.80 -15.39
CA LEU A 151 -0.77 -13.26 -16.48
C LEU A 151 -1.45 -11.98 -15.96
N THR A 152 -1.25 -10.88 -16.68
CA THR A 152 -1.92 -9.61 -16.38
C THR A 152 -2.75 -9.18 -17.59
N LEU A 153 -4.00 -8.85 -17.31
CA LEU A 153 -4.92 -8.20 -18.25
C LEU A 153 -5.10 -6.75 -17.80
N TRP A 154 -4.99 -5.80 -18.71
CA TRP A 154 -5.08 -4.39 -18.36
C TRP A 154 -5.63 -3.55 -19.49
N GLN A 155 -6.60 -2.69 -19.18
CA GLN A 155 -7.16 -1.69 -20.08
C GLN A 155 -6.47 -0.34 -19.84
N PRO A 156 -5.71 0.22 -20.81
CA PRO A 156 -5.05 1.51 -20.69
C PRO A 156 -6.02 2.68 -20.93
N ARG A 157 -6.98 2.85 -20.03
CA ARG A 157 -7.96 3.95 -20.11
C ARG A 157 -7.73 4.91 -18.93
N TYR A 158 -7.68 6.21 -19.23
CA TYR A 158 -7.49 7.28 -18.27
C TYR A 158 -8.52 8.36 -18.46
N ARG A 159 -8.84 9.10 -17.41
CA ARG A 159 -9.61 10.34 -17.43
C ARG A 159 -8.95 11.35 -16.52
N THR A 160 -8.85 12.59 -16.98
CA THR A 160 -8.34 13.70 -16.21
C THR A 160 -9.43 14.29 -15.33
N GLN A 161 -9.11 14.56 -14.08
CA GLN A 161 -9.98 15.15 -13.07
C GLN A 161 -9.24 16.17 -12.21
N ARG A 162 -9.97 16.87 -11.36
CA ARG A 162 -9.40 17.82 -10.38
C ARG A 162 -10.06 17.64 -9.03
N PHE A 163 -9.34 18.00 -7.96
CA PHE A 163 -9.86 18.08 -6.59
C PHE A 163 -10.25 16.73 -5.96
N ILE A 164 -9.65 15.65 -6.39
CA ILE A 164 -9.83 14.33 -5.76
C ILE A 164 -8.71 14.07 -4.76
N GLN A 165 -7.46 14.05 -5.20
CA GLN A 165 -6.29 13.87 -4.33
C GLN A 165 -5.56 15.17 -4.04
N TYR A 166 -5.57 16.10 -5.00
CA TYR A 166 -4.91 17.41 -4.91
C TYR A 166 -5.93 18.56 -4.92
N LEU A 167 -5.52 19.73 -4.42
CA LEU A 167 -6.32 20.95 -4.43
C LEU A 167 -5.84 21.92 -5.51
N GLY A 168 -5.83 21.49 -6.77
CA GLY A 168 -5.46 22.41 -7.85
C GLY A 168 -5.05 21.79 -9.16
N PRO A 169 -3.98 20.99 -9.22
CA PRO A 169 -3.54 20.37 -10.47
C PRO A 169 -4.56 19.39 -11.05
N GLU A 170 -4.41 19.11 -12.32
CA GLU A 170 -5.12 18.01 -12.97
C GLU A 170 -4.51 16.68 -12.55
N GLU A 171 -5.37 15.69 -12.41
CA GLU A 171 -5.04 14.34 -11.94
C GLU A 171 -5.50 13.33 -12.99
N ASP A 172 -4.59 12.47 -13.45
CA ASP A 172 -4.92 11.38 -14.34
C ASP A 172 -5.39 10.16 -13.56
N PHE A 173 -6.67 9.85 -13.68
CA PHE A 173 -7.28 8.68 -13.09
C PHE A 173 -7.33 7.52 -14.09
N GLN A 174 -6.70 6.41 -13.73
CA GLN A 174 -6.87 5.16 -14.47
C GLN A 174 -8.30 4.66 -14.29
N THR A 175 -9.07 4.69 -15.37
CA THR A 175 -10.46 4.20 -15.43
C THR A 175 -10.58 2.85 -16.14
N GLY A 176 -9.48 2.33 -16.66
CA GLY A 176 -9.42 0.99 -17.23
C GLY A 176 -9.24 -0.08 -16.14
N SER A 177 -10.02 -1.14 -16.25
CA SER A 177 -9.96 -2.29 -15.35
C SER A 177 -8.71 -3.12 -15.56
N SER A 178 -8.30 -3.85 -14.53
CA SER A 178 -7.19 -4.80 -14.62
C SER A 178 -7.47 -6.07 -13.82
N ALA A 179 -6.85 -7.17 -14.26
CA ALA A 179 -6.82 -8.44 -13.54
C ALA A 179 -5.43 -9.04 -13.66
N SER A 180 -4.96 -9.70 -12.62
CA SER A 180 -3.71 -10.46 -12.67
C SER A 180 -3.83 -11.75 -11.86
N ILE A 181 -3.29 -12.82 -12.42
CA ILE A 181 -3.13 -14.08 -11.75
C ILE A 181 -1.65 -14.43 -11.70
N ARG A 182 -1.21 -14.97 -10.58
CA ARG A 182 0.11 -15.58 -10.42
C ARG A 182 -0.08 -16.95 -9.80
N ILE A 183 0.52 -17.94 -10.42
CA ILE A 183 0.58 -19.31 -9.91
C ILE A 183 2.02 -19.77 -9.84
N GLY A 184 2.37 -20.57 -8.87
CA GLY A 184 3.72 -21.05 -8.73
C GLY A 184 3.84 -22.14 -7.68
N LEU A 185 5.05 -22.59 -7.52
CA LEU A 185 5.38 -23.66 -6.57
C LEU A 185 6.71 -23.33 -5.86
N SER A 186 6.88 -23.96 -4.73
CA SER A 186 8.13 -24.04 -3.99
C SER A 186 8.39 -25.51 -3.73
N ALA A 187 9.63 -25.97 -3.90
CA ALA A 187 9.98 -27.36 -3.68
C ALA A 187 11.38 -27.49 -3.07
N GLN A 188 11.59 -28.51 -2.27
CA GLN A 188 12.89 -28.79 -1.66
C GLN A 188 13.96 -29.06 -2.73
N ALA A 189 13.59 -29.74 -3.81
CA ALA A 189 14.49 -30.02 -4.93
C ALA A 189 15.10 -28.79 -5.62
N ILE A 190 14.50 -27.61 -5.42
CA ILE A 190 15.00 -26.33 -5.96
C ILE A 190 15.57 -25.40 -4.86
N GLY A 191 15.78 -25.91 -3.65
CA GLY A 191 16.43 -25.20 -2.55
C GLY A 191 15.50 -24.48 -1.58
N SER A 192 14.22 -24.86 -1.50
CA SER A 192 13.28 -24.39 -0.47
C SER A 192 13.26 -25.34 0.72
N ASP A 193 12.98 -24.82 1.93
CA ASP A 193 12.85 -25.66 3.13
C ASP A 193 11.63 -26.58 3.05
N ARG A 194 10.55 -26.04 2.44
CA ARG A 194 9.26 -26.75 2.36
C ARG A 194 8.64 -26.61 0.97
N GLY A 195 7.96 -27.68 0.53
CA GLY A 195 7.18 -27.69 -0.69
C GLY A 195 5.78 -27.12 -0.47
N TYR A 196 5.32 -26.25 -1.37
CA TYR A 196 3.93 -25.79 -1.46
C TYR A 196 3.61 -25.34 -2.89
N ARG A 197 2.34 -25.30 -3.22
CA ARG A 197 1.81 -24.61 -4.40
C ARG A 197 1.17 -23.31 -3.94
N PHE A 198 1.15 -22.29 -4.77
CA PHE A 198 0.44 -21.07 -4.45
C PHE A 198 -0.27 -20.50 -5.65
N ALA A 199 -1.34 -19.76 -5.40
CA ALA A 199 -1.97 -18.87 -6.37
C ALA A 199 -2.31 -17.55 -5.73
N SER A 200 -2.27 -16.51 -6.53
CA SER A 200 -2.80 -15.20 -6.18
C SER A 200 -3.58 -14.62 -7.35
N LEU A 201 -4.76 -14.11 -7.06
CA LEU A 201 -5.61 -13.40 -8.00
C LEU A 201 -5.79 -11.97 -7.49
N ARG A 202 -5.66 -11.01 -8.38
CA ARG A 202 -6.05 -9.62 -8.14
C ARG A 202 -6.94 -9.15 -9.28
N VAL A 203 -8.07 -8.55 -8.94
CA VAL A 203 -9.00 -7.96 -9.90
C VAL A 203 -9.31 -6.53 -9.43
N ALA A 204 -9.19 -5.58 -10.34
CA ALA A 204 -9.40 -4.17 -10.06
C ALA A 204 -10.37 -3.57 -11.10
N PRO A 205 -11.69 -3.84 -10.98
CA PRO A 205 -12.71 -3.18 -11.75
C PRO A 205 -12.70 -1.67 -11.51
N ARG A 206 -12.93 -0.91 -12.55
CA ARG A 206 -12.98 0.54 -12.54
C ARG A 206 -14.22 1.01 -13.26
N LEU A 207 -15.01 1.87 -12.64
CA LEU A 207 -16.20 2.48 -13.23
C LEU A 207 -16.05 3.99 -13.17
N ALA A 208 -16.41 4.66 -14.26
CA ALA A 208 -16.40 6.12 -14.33
C ALA A 208 -17.59 6.60 -15.18
N ALA A 209 -18.50 7.35 -14.55
CA ALA A 209 -19.68 7.90 -15.20
C ALA A 209 -20.06 9.25 -14.55
N GLY A 210 -20.46 10.25 -15.33
CA GLY A 210 -21.01 11.52 -14.86
C GLY A 210 -20.10 12.27 -13.84
N GLY A 211 -18.77 12.15 -13.94
CA GLY A 211 -17.84 12.76 -12.95
C GLY A 211 -17.64 11.95 -11.67
N TRP A 212 -18.26 10.76 -11.57
CA TRP A 212 -18.07 9.81 -10.49
C TRP A 212 -17.09 8.71 -10.87
N PHE A 213 -16.31 8.26 -9.90
CA PHE A 213 -15.29 7.23 -10.06
C PHE A 213 -15.44 6.20 -8.95
N LEU A 214 -15.69 4.95 -9.32
CA LEU A 214 -15.62 3.81 -8.43
C LEU A 214 -14.36 2.99 -8.77
N LEU A 215 -13.44 2.97 -7.82
CA LEU A 215 -12.18 2.26 -7.91
C LEU A 215 -12.21 1.07 -6.96
N THR A 216 -12.28 -0.14 -7.49
CA THR A 216 -12.29 -1.33 -6.66
C THR A 216 -11.00 -2.11 -6.79
N ASN A 217 -10.67 -2.88 -5.77
CA ASN A 217 -9.59 -3.84 -5.80
C ASN A 217 -10.00 -5.03 -4.93
N PHE A 218 -9.94 -6.20 -5.53
CA PHE A 218 -10.10 -7.48 -4.87
C PHE A 218 -8.84 -8.29 -5.06
N SER A 219 -8.30 -8.85 -4.00
CA SER A 219 -7.16 -9.77 -4.07
C SER A 219 -7.33 -10.94 -3.12
N ILE A 220 -6.97 -12.11 -3.60
CA ILE A 220 -6.92 -13.33 -2.83
C ILE A 220 -5.59 -14.03 -3.10
N GLN A 221 -4.97 -14.54 -2.07
CA GLN A 221 -3.75 -15.32 -2.15
C GLN A 221 -3.85 -16.50 -1.22
N SER A 222 -3.48 -17.67 -1.70
CA SER A 222 -3.44 -18.88 -0.89
C SER A 222 -2.24 -19.73 -1.22
N ARG A 223 -1.83 -20.55 -0.25
CA ARG A 223 -0.84 -21.61 -0.37
C ARG A 223 -1.46 -22.94 0.02
N TRP A 224 -1.03 -24.00 -0.67
CA TRP A 224 -1.52 -25.36 -0.45
C TRP A 224 -0.35 -26.31 -0.24
N ARG A 225 -0.48 -27.14 0.78
CA ARG A 225 0.39 -28.29 1.07
C ARG A 225 -0.42 -29.58 1.08
N GLN A 226 0.25 -30.71 1.31
CA GLN A 226 -0.43 -31.98 1.60
C GLN A 226 -1.33 -31.77 2.82
N GLY A 227 -2.64 -31.98 2.65
CA GLY A 227 -3.63 -31.80 3.73
C GLY A 227 -4.43 -30.49 3.71
N GLY A 228 -4.25 -29.59 2.72
CA GLY A 228 -5.12 -28.43 2.55
C GLY A 228 -4.41 -27.09 2.35
N TYR A 229 -5.16 -26.00 2.50
CA TYR A 229 -4.58 -24.67 2.43
C TYR A 229 -3.93 -24.26 3.75
N GLU A 230 -2.79 -23.57 3.65
CA GLU A 230 -1.96 -23.17 4.78
C GLU A 230 -2.05 -21.68 5.08
N SER A 231 -2.30 -20.85 4.12
CA SER A 231 -2.41 -19.40 4.30
C SER A 231 -3.36 -18.85 3.27
N LEU A 232 -4.44 -18.28 3.73
CA LEU A 232 -5.41 -17.59 2.88
C LEU A 232 -5.53 -16.14 3.31
N LEU A 233 -5.08 -15.25 2.45
CA LEU A 233 -5.26 -13.81 2.61
C LEU A 233 -6.26 -13.31 1.57
N SER A 234 -7.25 -12.57 2.01
CA SER A 234 -8.11 -11.81 1.10
C SER A 234 -8.15 -10.34 1.50
N ASN A 235 -8.16 -9.47 0.48
CA ASN A 235 -8.33 -8.04 0.66
C ASN A 235 -9.29 -7.54 -0.41
N SER A 236 -10.35 -6.88 0.03
CA SER A 236 -11.32 -6.21 -0.82
C SER A 236 -11.37 -4.74 -0.47
N SER A 237 -11.36 -3.86 -1.44
CA SER A 237 -11.55 -2.43 -1.20
C SER A 237 -12.30 -1.78 -2.34
N ALA A 238 -13.13 -0.80 -1.99
CA ALA A 238 -13.82 0.08 -2.92
C ALA A 238 -13.58 1.52 -2.50
N ARG A 239 -13.29 2.41 -3.45
CA ARG A 239 -13.20 3.85 -3.25
C ARG A 239 -14.10 4.54 -4.26
N LEU A 240 -14.98 5.39 -3.75
CA LEU A 240 -15.88 6.21 -4.54
C LEU A 240 -15.46 7.68 -4.42
N PHE A 241 -15.39 8.37 -5.55
CA PHE A 241 -15.13 9.80 -5.60
C PHE A 241 -16.13 10.46 -6.54
N GLY A 242 -16.62 11.63 -6.17
CA GLY A 242 -17.48 12.43 -7.02
C GLY A 242 -17.60 13.87 -6.50
N ARG A 243 -17.81 14.84 -7.42
CA ARG A 243 -17.99 16.23 -7.04
C ARG A 243 -19.49 16.57 -6.95
N LEU A 244 -19.89 17.18 -5.84
CA LEU A 244 -21.26 17.64 -5.61
C LEU A 244 -21.39 19.09 -6.12
N LEU A 245 -21.59 19.24 -7.44
CA LEU A 245 -21.55 20.54 -8.12
C LEU A 245 -22.66 21.50 -7.66
N ALA A 246 -23.80 20.98 -7.23
CA ALA A 246 -24.94 21.76 -6.74
C ALA A 246 -24.78 22.26 -5.28
N TRP A 247 -23.76 21.80 -4.57
CA TRP A 247 -23.54 22.17 -3.16
C TRP A 247 -22.60 23.38 -3.02
N PRO A 248 -22.75 24.19 -1.95
CA PRO A 248 -21.80 25.26 -1.65
C PRO A 248 -20.38 24.74 -1.58
N PHE A 249 -19.42 25.51 -2.09
CA PHE A 249 -17.99 25.14 -2.16
C PHE A 249 -17.69 23.90 -2.99
N THR A 250 -18.66 23.42 -3.78
CA THR A 250 -18.52 22.24 -4.69
C THR A 250 -17.68 21.10 -4.12
N PRO A 251 -18.07 20.52 -2.96
CA PRO A 251 -17.23 19.58 -2.26
C PRO A 251 -17.05 18.28 -3.06
N THR A 252 -15.92 17.64 -2.85
CA THR A 252 -15.70 16.25 -3.28
C THR A 252 -16.22 15.31 -2.20
N LEU A 253 -17.16 14.44 -2.54
CA LEU A 253 -17.50 13.28 -1.74
C LEU A 253 -16.48 12.19 -2.03
N ALA A 254 -15.82 11.70 -0.98
CA ALA A 254 -14.93 10.56 -1.02
C ALA A 254 -15.41 9.51 -0.04
N ALA A 255 -15.53 8.26 -0.49
CA ALA A 255 -15.88 7.14 0.37
C ALA A 255 -14.94 5.97 0.14
N ARG A 256 -14.61 5.24 1.19
CA ARG A 256 -13.80 4.03 1.16
C ARG A 256 -14.45 2.95 2.00
N LEU A 257 -14.45 1.73 1.46
CA LEU A 257 -14.75 0.50 2.20
C LEU A 257 -13.60 -0.47 1.98
N SER A 258 -13.09 -1.10 3.03
CA SER A 258 -12.03 -2.10 2.92
C SER A 258 -12.28 -3.24 3.92
N LEU A 259 -12.20 -4.47 3.43
CA LEU A 259 -12.26 -5.69 4.22
C LEU A 259 -10.99 -6.51 3.95
N SER A 260 -10.33 -6.92 5.03
CA SER A 260 -9.15 -7.80 4.97
C SER A 260 -9.38 -9.01 5.86
N THR A 261 -9.04 -10.21 5.37
CA THR A 261 -9.12 -11.44 6.16
C THR A 261 -7.84 -12.25 6.03
N LEU A 262 -7.49 -12.90 7.11
CA LEU A 262 -6.36 -13.81 7.23
C LEU A 262 -6.87 -15.11 7.87
N SER A 263 -6.76 -16.20 7.16
CA SER A 263 -7.17 -17.53 7.65
C SER A 263 -5.99 -18.49 7.59
N ARG A 264 -5.81 -19.26 8.66
CA ARG A 264 -4.70 -20.19 8.84
C ARG A 264 -3.35 -19.54 8.50
N PRO A 265 -2.98 -18.44 9.17
CA PRO A 265 -1.71 -17.76 8.89
C PRO A 265 -0.56 -18.73 9.11
N GLU A 266 0.51 -18.55 8.34
CA GLU A 266 1.73 -19.32 8.49
C GLU A 266 2.39 -19.08 9.86
N ASP A 267 2.32 -17.84 10.34
CA ASP A 267 2.76 -17.44 11.67
C ASP A 267 1.53 -17.18 12.52
N SER A 268 1.41 -17.81 13.66
CA SER A 268 0.32 -17.61 14.63
C SER A 268 0.24 -16.16 15.14
N GLY A 269 1.32 -15.40 14.99
CA GLY A 269 1.39 -13.99 15.34
C GLY A 269 0.95 -13.02 14.24
N SER A 270 0.53 -13.49 13.08
CA SER A 270 0.04 -12.61 12.02
C SER A 270 -1.31 -12.01 12.39
N GLN A 271 -1.43 -10.69 12.36
CA GLN A 271 -2.65 -9.97 12.74
C GLN A 271 -2.85 -8.70 11.92
N TYR A 272 -4.09 -8.24 11.84
CA TYR A 272 -4.42 -6.88 11.42
C TYR A 272 -4.57 -5.98 12.64
N LEU A 273 -4.13 -4.74 12.51
CA LEU A 273 -4.22 -3.70 13.54
C LEU A 273 -4.99 -2.52 12.98
N ILE A 274 -5.83 -1.90 13.82
CA ILE A 274 -6.55 -0.68 13.49
C ILE A 274 -6.60 0.27 14.68
N GLY A 275 -6.69 1.56 14.39
CA GLY A 275 -6.74 2.70 15.31
C GLY A 275 -5.79 3.81 14.85
N GLY A 276 -6.08 5.04 15.23
CA GLY A 276 -5.32 6.21 14.78
C GLY A 276 -5.38 6.40 13.27
N ASP A 277 -4.25 6.65 12.66
CA ASP A 277 -4.16 6.90 11.20
C ASP A 277 -4.31 5.65 10.31
N SER A 278 -4.50 4.47 10.92
CA SER A 278 -4.67 3.21 10.17
C SER A 278 -6.11 2.94 9.70
N GLY A 279 -6.91 3.99 9.53
CA GLY A 279 -8.26 3.92 8.96
C GLY A 279 -9.40 4.09 9.96
N LEU A 280 -9.12 4.33 11.24
CA LEU A 280 -10.10 4.63 12.28
C LEU A 280 -9.54 5.73 13.18
N ARG A 281 -9.75 7.00 12.81
CA ARG A 281 -9.36 8.19 13.58
C ARG A 281 -10.15 8.26 14.88
N GLY A 282 -9.63 8.98 15.88
CA GLY A 282 -10.28 9.13 17.20
C GLY A 282 -10.08 7.93 18.13
N TYR A 283 -9.13 7.05 17.83
CA TYR A 283 -8.68 5.96 18.69
C TYR A 283 -7.15 5.93 18.73
N VAL A 284 -6.61 5.45 19.82
CA VAL A 284 -5.15 5.28 19.91
C VAL A 284 -4.67 4.28 18.85
N PRO A 285 -3.50 4.49 18.25
CA PRO A 285 -2.95 3.58 17.26
C PRO A 285 -2.88 2.13 17.77
N ARG A 286 -3.23 1.16 16.91
CA ARG A 286 -3.18 -0.28 17.20
C ARG A 286 -4.10 -0.72 18.33
N ARG A 287 -5.22 0.00 18.55
CA ARG A 287 -6.17 -0.28 19.62
C ARG A 287 -6.85 -1.63 19.47
N PHE A 288 -7.18 -2.02 18.24
CA PHE A 288 -7.92 -3.24 17.93
C PHE A 288 -7.07 -4.13 17.04
N ASP A 289 -7.10 -5.42 17.31
CA ASP A 289 -6.34 -6.45 16.63
C ASP A 289 -7.22 -7.65 16.27
N GLY A 290 -6.78 -8.41 15.28
CA GLY A 290 -7.47 -9.64 14.86
C GLY A 290 -7.04 -10.13 13.49
N SER A 291 -7.60 -11.27 13.09
CA SER A 291 -7.40 -11.90 11.78
C SER A 291 -8.31 -11.33 10.69
N ARG A 292 -9.30 -10.51 11.07
CA ARG A 292 -10.22 -9.80 10.17
C ARG A 292 -10.19 -8.31 10.50
N ARG A 293 -10.31 -7.49 9.47
CA ARG A 293 -10.35 -6.03 9.62
C ARG A 293 -11.31 -5.42 8.62
N LEU A 294 -12.19 -4.54 9.10
CA LEU A 294 -13.06 -3.71 8.28
C LEU A 294 -12.76 -2.24 8.55
N THR A 295 -12.73 -1.43 7.49
CA THR A 295 -12.72 0.03 7.57
C THR A 295 -13.69 0.61 6.56
N ALA A 296 -14.55 1.52 7.01
CA ALA A 296 -15.41 2.34 6.18
C ALA A 296 -15.19 3.81 6.55
N ASN A 297 -14.86 4.62 5.56
CA ASN A 297 -14.58 6.04 5.74
C ASN A 297 -15.39 6.83 4.72
N VAL A 298 -15.98 7.93 5.14
CA VAL A 298 -16.65 8.89 4.26
C VAL A 298 -16.13 10.28 4.59
N GLU A 299 -15.74 11.03 3.57
CA GLU A 299 -15.30 12.42 3.71
C GLU A 299 -16.04 13.31 2.72
N LEU A 300 -16.53 14.43 3.21
CA LEU A 300 -16.99 15.55 2.41
C LEU A 300 -15.87 16.61 2.42
N ARG A 301 -15.30 16.92 1.27
CA ARG A 301 -14.09 17.76 1.11
C ARG A 301 -14.44 19.06 0.39
N PRO A 302 -14.95 20.11 1.09
CA PRO A 302 -15.20 21.42 0.50
C PRO A 302 -13.90 22.15 0.13
N LEU A 303 -13.94 22.89 -0.97
CA LEU A 303 -12.88 23.81 -1.38
C LEU A 303 -13.31 25.24 -1.05
N PHE A 304 -12.67 25.87 -0.07
CA PHE A 304 -13.05 27.22 0.39
C PHE A 304 -12.47 28.32 -0.48
N VAL A 305 -11.17 28.23 -0.75
CA VAL A 305 -10.43 29.26 -1.51
C VAL A 305 -9.38 28.60 -2.38
N ARG A 306 -9.23 29.10 -3.60
CA ARG A 306 -8.15 28.74 -4.51
C ARG A 306 -7.49 30.00 -5.07
N ARG A 307 -6.18 30.09 -4.94
CA ARG A 307 -5.31 31.10 -5.52
C ARG A 307 -4.24 30.41 -6.39
N SER A 308 -3.49 31.21 -7.15
CA SER A 308 -2.45 30.64 -8.03
C SER A 308 -1.34 29.89 -7.29
N GLY A 309 -1.03 30.27 -6.04
CA GLY A 309 0.05 29.68 -5.24
C GLY A 309 -0.40 28.71 -4.15
N TRP A 310 -1.65 28.78 -3.70
CA TRP A 310 -2.17 27.96 -2.62
C TRP A 310 -3.68 27.74 -2.76
N ALA A 311 -4.17 26.70 -2.13
CA ALA A 311 -5.59 26.38 -2.03
C ALA A 311 -5.92 25.90 -0.63
N LEU A 312 -7.02 26.40 -0.06
CA LEU A 312 -7.51 26.00 1.26
C LEU A 312 -8.85 25.31 1.10
N GLY A 313 -8.99 24.17 1.73
CA GLY A 313 -10.22 23.42 1.84
C GLY A 313 -10.40 22.82 3.23
N GLY A 314 -11.45 22.06 3.39
CA GLY A 314 -11.75 21.34 4.62
C GLY A 314 -12.02 19.85 4.37
N ALA A 315 -12.30 19.15 5.44
CA ALA A 315 -12.94 17.83 5.42
C ALA A 315 -13.86 17.69 6.61
N MET A 316 -15.05 17.13 6.40
CA MET A 316 -15.90 16.55 7.44
C MET A 316 -15.93 15.06 7.19
N PHE A 317 -15.80 14.24 8.22
CA PHE A 317 -15.67 12.82 8.02
C PHE A 317 -16.32 11.97 9.10
N ALA A 318 -16.71 10.77 8.68
CA ALA A 318 -17.14 9.69 9.55
C ALA A 318 -16.33 8.44 9.23
N ASP A 319 -15.81 7.80 10.26
CA ASP A 319 -15.05 6.56 10.18
C ASP A 319 -15.76 5.47 10.97
N VAL A 320 -15.86 4.27 10.39
CA VAL A 320 -16.30 3.06 11.08
C VAL A 320 -15.27 1.97 10.81
N GLY A 321 -14.89 1.22 11.82
CA GLY A 321 -13.94 0.11 11.63
C GLY A 321 -13.72 -0.72 12.88
N GLY A 322 -13.03 -1.82 12.67
CA GLY A 322 -12.63 -2.75 13.71
C GLY A 322 -11.70 -3.83 13.19
N ALA A 323 -11.04 -4.51 14.11
CA ALA A 323 -10.34 -5.75 13.87
C ALA A 323 -10.74 -6.77 14.92
N TRP A 324 -10.92 -8.03 14.51
CA TRP A 324 -11.45 -9.10 15.36
C TRP A 324 -11.06 -10.49 14.84
N ASP A 325 -11.16 -11.48 15.71
CA ASP A 325 -10.92 -12.89 15.34
C ASP A 325 -12.23 -13.66 15.09
N GLN A 326 -13.17 -13.60 16.00
CA GLN A 326 -14.42 -14.36 15.94
C GLN A 326 -15.62 -13.47 15.64
N GLU A 327 -16.05 -12.66 16.61
CA GLU A 327 -17.21 -11.79 16.49
C GLU A 327 -16.82 -10.39 16.02
N PRO A 328 -17.57 -9.81 15.07
CA PRO A 328 -17.34 -8.45 14.60
C PRO A 328 -17.46 -7.43 15.74
N SER A 329 -16.44 -6.63 15.95
CA SER A 329 -16.46 -5.48 16.86
C SER A 329 -16.14 -4.23 16.05
N LEU A 330 -17.14 -3.36 15.87
CA LEU A 330 -17.02 -2.15 15.09
C LEU A 330 -17.14 -0.91 15.99
N HIS A 331 -16.33 0.07 15.68
CA HIS A 331 -16.23 1.33 16.40
C HIS A 331 -16.36 2.48 15.42
N ALA A 332 -16.91 3.59 15.87
CA ALA A 332 -17.19 4.74 15.04
C ALA A 332 -16.50 6.00 15.56
N ALA A 333 -16.17 6.90 14.65
CA ALA A 333 -15.64 8.22 14.95
C ALA A 333 -16.18 9.26 13.98
N LEU A 334 -16.24 10.50 14.45
CA LEU A 334 -16.56 11.67 13.64
C LEU A 334 -15.43 12.69 13.77
N GLY A 335 -15.30 13.54 12.78
CA GLY A 335 -14.31 14.61 12.84
C GLY A 335 -14.37 15.59 11.69
N SER A 336 -13.51 16.57 11.80
CA SER A 336 -13.31 17.58 10.77
C SER A 336 -11.81 17.91 10.64
N GLY A 337 -11.45 18.58 9.56
CA GLY A 337 -10.06 18.96 9.36
C GLY A 337 -9.87 20.01 8.29
N LEU A 338 -8.65 20.55 8.24
CA LEU A 338 -8.21 21.50 7.24
C LEU A 338 -7.34 20.83 6.19
N ARG A 339 -7.37 21.38 4.99
CA ARG A 339 -6.62 20.92 3.82
C ARG A 339 -5.93 22.09 3.16
N LEU A 340 -4.61 22.04 3.09
CA LEU A 340 -3.80 23.06 2.40
C LEU A 340 -3.08 22.41 1.21
N GLY A 341 -3.34 22.90 0.02
CA GLY A 341 -2.65 22.54 -1.21
C GLY A 341 -1.71 23.65 -1.68
N LEU A 342 -0.61 23.28 -2.29
CA LEU A 342 0.37 24.19 -2.87
C LEU A 342 0.51 23.90 -4.39
N PRO A 343 -0.45 24.37 -5.22
CA PRO A 343 -0.53 24.00 -6.65
C PRO A 343 0.67 24.33 -7.50
N ARG A 344 1.48 25.31 -7.10
CA ARG A 344 2.70 25.72 -7.83
C ARG A 344 3.89 24.80 -7.58
N LEU A 345 3.87 24.07 -6.47
CA LEU A 345 4.94 23.13 -6.17
C LEU A 345 4.61 21.78 -6.83
N TYR A 346 5.47 21.39 -7.74
CA TYR A 346 5.29 20.14 -8.49
C TYR A 346 5.17 18.94 -7.53
N ASN A 347 4.13 18.14 -7.73
CA ASN A 347 3.88 16.89 -7.00
C ASN A 347 3.83 17.04 -5.46
N THR A 348 3.41 18.22 -4.95
CA THR A 348 3.28 18.43 -3.50
C THR A 348 1.94 17.89 -3.03
N PRO A 349 1.93 16.92 -2.11
CA PRO A 349 0.69 16.40 -1.55
C PRO A 349 -0.04 17.49 -0.73
N VAL A 350 -1.36 17.31 -0.59
CA VAL A 350 -2.17 18.14 0.30
C VAL A 350 -1.69 17.94 1.74
N MET A 351 -1.48 19.03 2.47
CA MET A 351 -1.25 18.99 3.91
C MET A 351 -2.61 18.89 4.61
N ARG A 352 -2.76 17.97 5.53
CA ARG A 352 -4.00 17.79 6.30
C ARG A 352 -3.74 17.94 7.80
N LEU A 353 -4.71 18.57 8.48
CA LEU A 353 -4.81 18.61 9.93
C LEU A 353 -6.22 18.16 10.30
N ASP A 354 -6.35 17.05 10.99
CA ASP A 354 -7.63 16.44 11.35
C ASP A 354 -7.81 16.44 12.87
N LEU A 355 -9.02 16.77 13.32
CA LEU A 355 -9.50 16.58 14.68
C LEU A 355 -10.62 15.53 14.64
N ALA A 356 -10.47 14.47 15.39
CA ALA A 356 -11.39 13.34 15.45
C ALA A 356 -11.79 13.00 16.87
N ARG A 357 -13.04 12.54 17.04
CA ARG A 357 -13.55 11.97 18.29
C ARG A 357 -14.07 10.57 18.02
N GLY A 358 -13.49 9.57 18.68
CA GLY A 358 -14.01 8.21 18.71
C GLY A 358 -15.09 8.05 19.77
N PHE A 359 -16.09 7.19 19.50
CA PHE A 359 -17.15 6.82 20.46
C PHE A 359 -16.76 5.53 21.19
N ASN A 360 -17.42 5.22 22.29
CA ASN A 360 -17.26 3.94 23.02
C ASN A 360 -15.78 3.57 23.30
N GLY A 361 -15.13 4.37 24.13
CA GLY A 361 -13.72 4.18 24.49
C GLY A 361 -12.72 4.85 23.53
N GLY A 362 -13.22 5.67 22.61
CA GLY A 362 -12.39 6.53 21.79
C GLY A 362 -11.87 7.76 22.53
N VAL A 363 -10.95 8.45 21.88
CA VAL A 363 -10.27 9.64 22.38
C VAL A 363 -10.47 10.83 21.46
N TRP A 364 -10.18 12.03 21.93
CA TRP A 364 -9.89 13.14 21.05
C TRP A 364 -8.51 12.96 20.46
N GLN A 365 -8.43 13.04 19.13
CA GLN A 365 -7.16 12.88 18.41
C GLN A 365 -6.98 14.04 17.43
N ILE A 366 -5.82 14.68 17.51
CA ILE A 366 -5.33 15.59 16.47
C ILE A 366 -4.29 14.83 15.66
N SER A 367 -4.41 14.88 14.34
CA SER A 367 -3.43 14.25 13.44
C SER A 367 -3.04 15.19 12.30
N PHE A 368 -1.74 15.23 12.01
CA PHE A 368 -1.18 15.88 10.85
C PHE A 368 -0.73 14.85 9.83
N GLY A 369 -0.88 15.15 8.55
CA GLY A 369 -0.43 14.23 7.50
C GLY A 369 -0.25 14.91 6.15
N LEU A 370 0.41 14.20 5.25
CA LEU A 370 0.58 14.56 3.85
C LEU A 370 -0.29 13.66 2.96
N GLY A 371 -1.00 14.22 2.02
CA GLY A 371 -2.02 13.57 1.21
C GLY A 371 -3.41 13.60 1.85
N GLN A 372 -4.42 13.20 1.10
CA GLN A 372 -5.75 12.92 1.63
C GLN A 372 -5.69 11.65 2.51
N HIS A 373 -6.71 11.43 3.34
CA HIS A 373 -6.69 10.27 4.23
C HIS A 373 -6.76 8.93 3.48
N PHE A 374 -7.43 8.90 2.29
CA PHE A 374 -7.51 7.72 1.39
C PHE A 374 -7.76 8.10 -0.07
#